data_ad8e0bcc2f6b3d05fe7f1808cf96312c
#
_entry.id   ad8e0bcc2f6b3d05fe7f1808cf96312c
#
_cell.length_a   1.000
_cell.length_b   1.000
_cell.length_c   1.000
_cell.angle_alpha   90.00
_cell.angle_beta   90.00
_cell.angle_gamma   90.00
#
_symmetry.space_group_name_H-M   'P 1'
#
loop_
_entity.id
_entity.type
_entity.pdbx_description
1 polymer ?
#
loop_
_entity_poly.entity_id
_entity_poly.type
_entity_poly.pdbx_seq_one_letter_code
_entity_poly.pdbx_strand_id
1 'polypeptide(L)'
;GTTNGGYSTGTAYFDNVSVVKVTDELFMQEGEHIRLFVEPSQVYASASQITEWIANLDRMYESYADLVGATPHEGRKLAILSSRGLESGYWALAGYPILWSSNYSAVTSTFEELAQHGTWSFGLMHELGHVFNLGNSSWNWNDEMFANFRMQYGLEQNQGKVWMDERVYTGREILDMYKKDYDNTVYT
;
A
#
# COMPACT_ATOMS: atom_id res chain seq x y z
N GLY A 1 8.24 5.87 -29.13
CA GLY A 1 7.16 5.23 -29.85
C GLY A 1 6.00 5.04 -28.93
N THR A 2 4.88 5.70 -29.19
CA THR A 2 3.61 5.57 -28.47
C THR A 2 3.04 4.17 -28.72
N THR A 3 3.02 3.31 -27.73
CA THR A 3 2.24 2.09 -27.76
C THR A 3 0.78 2.42 -27.50
N ASN A 4 -0.03 2.47 -28.56
CA ASN A 4 -1.47 2.44 -28.43
C ASN A 4 -1.87 1.10 -27.75
N GLY A 5 -2.43 1.16 -26.55
CA GLY A 5 -3.07 0.04 -25.88
C GLY A 5 -4.33 -0.39 -26.64
N GLY A 6 -4.17 -1.18 -27.68
CA GLY A 6 -5.29 -1.84 -28.36
C GLY A 6 -5.75 -3.00 -27.48
N TYR A 7 -7.03 -3.02 -27.11
CA TYR A 7 -7.66 -4.21 -26.57
C TYR A 7 -7.61 -5.30 -27.65
N SER A 8 -6.85 -6.39 -27.41
CA SER A 8 -6.93 -7.57 -28.23
C SER A 8 -8.13 -8.41 -27.80
N THR A 9 -9.12 -8.53 -28.65
CA THR A 9 -10.15 -9.55 -28.48
C THR A 9 -9.58 -10.87 -28.97
N GLY A 10 -9.33 -11.79 -28.05
CA GLY A 10 -8.84 -13.14 -28.35
C GLY A 10 -9.43 -14.12 -27.34
N THR A 11 -9.56 -15.37 -27.74
CA THR A 11 -9.93 -16.47 -26.84
C THR A 11 -8.65 -17.03 -26.26
N ALA A 12 -8.49 -16.99 -24.94
CA ALA A 12 -7.40 -17.67 -24.26
C ALA A 12 -7.85 -19.07 -23.88
N TYR A 13 -7.04 -20.07 -24.24
CA TYR A 13 -7.24 -21.45 -23.81
C TYR A 13 -6.26 -21.74 -22.70
N PHE A 14 -6.79 -22.19 -21.57
CA PHE A 14 -5.97 -22.65 -20.44
C PHE A 14 -6.00 -24.17 -20.44
N ASP A 15 -4.83 -24.80 -20.54
CA ASP A 15 -4.65 -26.23 -20.40
C ASP A 15 -3.95 -26.49 -19.06
N ASN A 16 -4.35 -27.55 -18.36
CA ASN A 16 -3.79 -27.98 -17.09
C ASN A 16 -3.86 -26.96 -15.95
N VAL A 17 -4.99 -26.31 -15.76
CA VAL A 17 -5.24 -25.52 -14.55
C VAL A 17 -5.28 -26.46 -13.35
N SER A 18 -4.29 -26.37 -12.47
CA SER A 18 -4.27 -27.10 -11.20
C SER A 18 -4.53 -26.14 -10.05
N VAL A 19 -5.45 -26.52 -9.15
CA VAL A 19 -5.63 -25.86 -7.86
C VAL A 19 -4.99 -26.73 -6.80
N VAL A 20 -3.92 -26.23 -6.20
CA VAL A 20 -3.25 -26.90 -5.08
C VAL A 20 -3.75 -26.27 -3.79
N LYS A 21 -4.24 -27.08 -2.86
CA LYS A 21 -4.55 -26.60 -1.50
C LYS A 21 -3.22 -26.17 -0.87
N VAL A 22 -3.13 -24.88 -0.51
CA VAL A 22 -2.03 -24.38 0.32
C VAL A 22 -2.20 -25.02 1.70
N THR A 23 -1.21 -25.77 2.14
CA THR A 23 -1.25 -26.51 3.41
C THR A 23 -0.94 -25.60 4.60
N ASP A 24 -0.26 -24.49 4.37
CA ASP A 24 0.09 -23.53 5.41
C ASP A 24 -0.98 -22.44 5.45
N GLU A 25 -1.66 -22.34 6.58
CA GLU A 25 -2.65 -21.28 6.80
C GLU A 25 -1.90 -19.94 6.84
N LEU A 26 -2.40 -18.96 6.06
CA LEU A 26 -1.88 -17.60 6.14
C LEU A 26 -2.26 -17.00 7.50
N PHE A 27 -1.35 -16.22 8.06
CA PHE A 27 -1.69 -15.33 9.16
C PHE A 27 -2.71 -14.31 8.63
N MET A 28 -3.82 -14.17 9.34
CA MET A 28 -4.88 -13.23 8.98
C MET A 28 -5.15 -12.27 10.15
N GLN A 29 -5.20 -10.99 9.85
CA GLN A 29 -5.68 -9.95 10.76
C GLN A 29 -6.67 -9.06 10.01
N GLU A 30 -7.77 -8.70 10.65
CA GLU A 30 -8.84 -7.91 10.06
C GLU A 30 -9.14 -6.68 10.91
N GLY A 31 -9.22 -5.51 10.24
CA GLY A 31 -9.73 -4.26 10.76
C GLY A 31 -11.13 -3.95 10.23
N GLU A 32 -11.52 -2.69 10.25
CA GLU A 32 -12.81 -2.24 9.72
C GLU A 32 -12.81 -2.21 8.19
N HIS A 33 -11.76 -1.68 7.59
CA HIS A 33 -11.62 -1.50 6.14
C HIS A 33 -10.56 -2.39 5.51
N ILE A 34 -9.57 -2.83 6.29
CA ILE A 34 -8.41 -3.58 5.82
C ILE A 34 -8.45 -5.02 6.31
N ARG A 35 -8.07 -5.94 5.43
CA ARG A 35 -7.84 -7.35 5.76
C ARG A 35 -6.46 -7.77 5.28
N LEU A 36 -5.61 -8.22 6.20
CA LEU A 36 -4.24 -8.63 5.95
C LEU A 36 -4.14 -10.16 5.84
N PHE A 37 -3.42 -10.63 4.83
CA PHE A 37 -3.02 -12.04 4.67
C PHE A 37 -1.53 -12.12 4.39
N VAL A 38 -0.77 -12.73 5.28
CA VAL A 38 0.69 -12.90 5.13
C VAL A 38 1.15 -14.30 5.52
N GLU A 39 2.28 -14.74 5.01
CA GLU A 39 2.92 -15.97 5.42
C GLU A 39 3.33 -15.87 6.91
N PRO A 40 2.97 -16.83 7.78
CA PRO A 40 3.28 -16.75 9.22
C PRO A 40 4.77 -16.59 9.51
N SER A 41 5.64 -17.16 8.68
CA SER A 41 7.10 -17.05 8.79
C SER A 41 7.65 -15.62 8.60
N GLN A 42 6.85 -14.70 8.07
CA GLN A 42 7.24 -13.31 7.82
C GLN A 42 6.71 -12.34 8.89
N VAL A 43 5.97 -12.85 9.87
CA VAL A 43 5.35 -12.03 10.92
C VAL A 43 6.31 -11.91 12.10
N TYR A 44 7.00 -10.77 12.21
CA TYR A 44 7.99 -10.50 13.28
C TYR A 44 7.48 -9.57 14.38
N ALA A 45 6.30 -8.98 14.23
CA ALA A 45 5.67 -8.15 15.24
C ALA A 45 4.70 -8.97 16.11
N SER A 46 4.43 -8.50 17.34
CA SER A 46 3.43 -9.13 18.20
C SER A 46 2.01 -8.93 17.67
N ALA A 47 1.10 -9.81 18.07
CA ALA A 47 -0.31 -9.72 17.66
C ALA A 47 -0.95 -8.36 18.04
N SER A 48 -0.60 -7.81 19.20
CA SER A 48 -1.09 -6.48 19.63
C SER A 48 -0.56 -5.35 18.75
N GLN A 49 0.72 -5.39 18.37
CA GLN A 49 1.31 -4.41 17.45
C GLN A 49 0.65 -4.47 16.06
N ILE A 50 0.39 -5.68 15.56
CA ILE A 50 -0.27 -5.85 14.26
C ILE A 50 -1.73 -5.37 14.32
N THR A 51 -2.44 -5.64 15.42
CA THR A 51 -3.81 -5.12 15.60
C THR A 51 -3.85 -3.60 15.59
N GLU A 52 -2.94 -2.94 16.29
CA GLU A 52 -2.84 -1.49 16.30
C GLU A 52 -2.44 -0.95 14.92
N TRP A 53 -1.51 -1.60 14.24
CA TRP A 53 -1.07 -1.22 12.90
C TRP A 53 -2.19 -1.33 11.87
N ILE A 54 -3.02 -2.38 11.92
CA ILE A 54 -4.21 -2.50 11.06
C ILE A 54 -5.21 -1.37 11.36
N ALA A 55 -5.43 -1.04 12.63
CA ALA A 55 -6.27 0.10 13.00
C ALA A 55 -5.71 1.44 12.47
N ASN A 56 -4.38 1.57 12.37
CA ASN A 56 -3.73 2.72 11.74
C ASN A 56 -3.98 2.76 10.24
N LEU A 57 -3.92 1.63 9.55
CA LEU A 57 -4.26 1.53 8.12
C LEU A 57 -5.74 1.82 7.87
N ASP A 58 -6.65 1.41 8.75
CA ASP A 58 -8.07 1.78 8.69
C ASP A 58 -8.24 3.31 8.80
N ARG A 59 -7.55 3.97 9.73
CA ARG A 59 -7.57 5.44 9.85
C ARG A 59 -7.01 6.14 8.59
N MET A 60 -5.99 5.56 7.97
CA MET A 60 -5.49 6.05 6.68
C MET A 60 -6.53 5.92 5.57
N TYR A 61 -7.21 4.76 5.50
CA TYR A 61 -8.30 4.54 4.56
C TYR A 61 -9.41 5.60 4.73
N GLU A 62 -9.86 5.85 5.97
CA GLU A 62 -10.85 6.87 6.28
C GLU A 62 -10.40 8.28 5.87
N SER A 63 -9.16 8.64 6.18
CA SER A 63 -8.59 9.92 5.79
C SER A 63 -8.56 10.11 4.27
N TYR A 64 -8.25 9.04 3.51
CA TYR A 64 -8.27 9.11 2.05
C TYR A 64 -9.69 9.19 1.51
N ALA A 65 -10.65 8.47 2.12
CA ALA A 65 -12.05 8.54 1.75
C ALA A 65 -12.61 9.95 1.97
N ASP A 66 -12.29 10.57 3.09
CA ASP A 66 -12.67 11.95 3.40
C ASP A 66 -12.06 12.96 2.41
N LEU A 67 -10.78 12.81 2.10
CA LEU A 67 -10.08 13.68 1.16
C LEU A 67 -10.64 13.58 -0.26
N VAL A 68 -10.95 12.37 -0.70
CA VAL A 68 -11.43 12.08 -2.07
C VAL A 68 -12.95 12.26 -2.18
N GLY A 69 -13.68 12.16 -1.07
CA GLY A 69 -15.14 12.22 -1.01
C GLY A 69 -15.84 10.94 -1.48
N ALA A 70 -15.11 9.81 -1.54
CA ALA A 70 -15.64 8.52 -1.98
C ALA A 70 -14.78 7.35 -1.48
N THR A 71 -15.35 6.15 -1.46
CA THR A 71 -14.67 4.90 -1.10
C THR A 71 -14.42 4.03 -2.32
N PRO A 72 -13.27 3.35 -2.41
CA PRO A 72 -13.02 2.37 -3.47
C PRO A 72 -13.87 1.12 -3.28
N HIS A 73 -14.10 0.40 -4.37
CA HIS A 73 -14.75 -0.91 -4.40
C HIS A 73 -16.08 -0.98 -3.64
N GLU A 74 -16.89 0.09 -3.73
CA GLU A 74 -18.21 0.18 -3.05
C GLU A 74 -18.11 0.04 -1.52
N GLY A 75 -17.00 0.46 -0.91
CA GLY A 75 -16.75 0.34 0.53
C GLY A 75 -16.46 -1.07 1.04
N ARG A 76 -16.20 -2.03 0.13
CA ARG A 76 -15.79 -3.38 0.53
C ARG A 76 -14.41 -3.36 1.16
N LYS A 77 -14.18 -4.25 2.13
CA LYS A 77 -12.86 -4.39 2.78
C LYS A 77 -11.78 -4.68 1.75
N LEU A 78 -10.71 -3.91 1.82
CA LEU A 78 -9.55 -4.06 0.97
C LEU A 78 -8.61 -5.11 1.56
N ALA A 79 -8.30 -6.14 0.79
CA ALA A 79 -7.31 -7.13 1.19
C ALA A 79 -5.89 -6.65 0.83
N ILE A 80 -4.94 -6.88 1.75
CA ILE A 80 -3.50 -6.83 1.52
C ILE A 80 -2.99 -8.27 1.58
N LEU A 81 -2.42 -8.76 0.51
CA LEU A 81 -2.01 -10.15 0.36
C LEU A 81 -0.52 -10.25 0.06
N SER A 82 0.26 -10.90 0.95
CA SER A 82 1.63 -11.25 0.61
C SER A 82 1.67 -12.28 -0.51
N SER A 83 2.45 -12.04 -1.55
CA SER A 83 2.48 -12.84 -2.76
C SER A 83 3.91 -13.08 -3.25
N ARG A 84 4.21 -14.35 -3.56
CA ARG A 84 5.45 -14.74 -4.26
C ARG A 84 5.35 -14.56 -5.77
N GLY A 85 4.15 -14.29 -6.27
CA GLY A 85 3.87 -14.17 -7.70
C GLY A 85 4.09 -12.79 -8.29
N LEU A 86 4.51 -11.78 -7.49
CA LEU A 86 4.87 -10.48 -8.05
C LEU A 86 6.15 -10.60 -8.87
N GLU A 87 6.18 -9.90 -10.01
CA GLU A 87 7.37 -9.81 -10.84
C GLU A 87 8.53 -9.17 -10.06
N SER A 88 9.75 -9.53 -10.49
CA SER A 88 10.97 -8.96 -9.93
C SER A 88 10.99 -7.44 -10.10
N GLY A 89 11.26 -6.73 -9.00
CA GLY A 89 11.34 -5.26 -8.98
C GLY A 89 10.13 -4.56 -8.34
N TYR A 90 9.01 -5.26 -8.16
CA TYR A 90 7.88 -4.68 -7.43
C TYR A 90 7.98 -5.00 -5.93
N TRP A 91 7.96 -3.96 -5.11
CA TRP A 91 7.85 -4.07 -3.65
C TRP A 91 6.41 -4.41 -3.24
N ALA A 92 5.46 -3.71 -3.81
CA ALA A 92 4.03 -3.99 -3.76
C ALA A 92 3.35 -3.48 -5.04
N LEU A 93 2.08 -3.79 -5.21
CA LEU A 93 1.26 -3.35 -6.33
C LEU A 93 -0.14 -3.06 -5.85
N ALA A 94 -0.58 -1.83 -6.05
CA ALA A 94 -1.94 -1.41 -5.76
C ALA A 94 -2.97 -2.18 -6.59
N GLY A 95 -4.11 -2.44 -6.00
CA GLY A 95 -5.21 -3.16 -6.64
C GLY A 95 -6.24 -3.67 -5.65
N TYR A 96 -7.04 -4.62 -6.08
CA TYR A 96 -8.02 -5.30 -5.25
C TYR A 96 -7.86 -6.82 -5.44
N PRO A 97 -6.98 -7.45 -4.63
CA PRO A 97 -6.24 -6.96 -3.45
C PRO A 97 -5.02 -6.09 -3.79
N ILE A 98 -4.46 -5.39 -2.79
CA ILE A 98 -3.08 -4.93 -2.84
C ILE A 98 -2.19 -6.18 -2.72
N LEU A 99 -1.29 -6.36 -3.68
CA LEU A 99 -0.30 -7.44 -3.64
C LEU A 99 1.00 -6.92 -3.02
N TRP A 100 1.49 -7.64 -2.01
CA TRP A 100 2.70 -7.28 -1.28
C TRP A 100 3.77 -8.36 -1.52
N SER A 101 4.96 -7.97 -1.98
CA SER A 101 5.97 -8.94 -2.39
C SER A 101 6.54 -9.70 -1.20
N SER A 102 6.36 -11.01 -1.19
CA SER A 102 7.00 -11.92 -0.24
C SER A 102 8.33 -12.48 -0.74
N ASN A 103 8.76 -12.14 -1.97
CA ASN A 103 10.05 -12.56 -2.53
C ASN A 103 11.25 -11.74 -2.02
N TYR A 104 10.98 -10.57 -1.45
CA TYR A 104 11.97 -9.66 -0.88
C TYR A 104 11.72 -9.50 0.61
N SER A 105 12.63 -8.83 1.30
CA SER A 105 12.45 -8.48 2.72
C SER A 105 11.31 -7.49 3.00
N ALA A 106 10.53 -7.10 2.01
CA ALA A 106 9.48 -6.08 2.12
C ALA A 106 8.50 -6.34 3.28
N VAL A 107 7.98 -7.58 3.38
CA VAL A 107 7.06 -7.96 4.46
C VAL A 107 7.79 -8.03 5.80
N THR A 108 8.93 -8.71 5.84
CA THR A 108 9.71 -8.88 7.09
C THR A 108 10.23 -7.57 7.63
N SER A 109 10.81 -6.71 6.77
CA SER A 109 11.34 -5.41 7.18
C SER A 109 10.23 -4.49 7.72
N THR A 110 9.04 -4.50 7.09
CA THR A 110 7.92 -3.72 7.60
C THR A 110 7.48 -4.16 9.02
N PHE A 111 7.44 -5.47 9.28
CA PHE A 111 7.11 -5.95 10.62
C PHE A 111 8.23 -5.72 11.63
N GLU A 112 9.49 -5.76 11.21
CA GLU A 112 10.63 -5.38 12.05
C GLU A 112 10.59 -3.89 12.39
N GLU A 113 10.33 -3.01 11.43
CA GLU A 113 10.15 -1.57 11.64
C GLU A 113 8.96 -1.27 12.55
N LEU A 114 7.84 -1.97 12.37
CA LEU A 114 6.69 -1.89 13.27
C LEU A 114 7.07 -2.29 14.69
N ALA A 115 7.76 -3.43 14.86
CA ALA A 115 8.14 -3.94 16.15
C ALA A 115 9.13 -3.03 16.89
N GLN A 116 10.08 -2.43 16.18
CA GLN A 116 11.15 -1.61 16.73
C GLN A 116 10.77 -0.14 16.91
N HIS A 117 10.00 0.42 16.00
CA HIS A 117 9.77 1.87 15.89
C HIS A 117 8.30 2.26 15.96
N GLY A 118 7.36 1.31 15.87
CA GLY A 118 5.92 1.58 15.83
C GLY A 118 5.50 2.37 14.58
N THR A 119 6.18 2.18 13.45
CA THR A 119 5.96 2.90 12.20
C THR A 119 4.89 2.23 11.33
N TRP A 120 4.32 2.98 10.38
CA TRP A 120 3.10 2.61 9.68
C TRP A 120 3.32 2.10 8.25
N SER A 121 4.51 1.77 7.83
CA SER A 121 4.85 1.36 6.46
C SER A 121 4.53 2.39 5.38
N PHE A 122 5.54 3.14 4.98
CA PHE A 122 5.45 4.08 3.85
C PHE A 122 4.86 3.43 2.60
N GLY A 123 5.41 2.28 2.19
CA GLY A 123 5.02 1.62 0.95
C GLY A 123 3.55 1.19 0.93
N LEU A 124 3.04 0.54 1.99
CA LEU A 124 1.64 0.11 2.00
C LEU A 124 0.65 1.27 2.05
N MET A 125 0.98 2.37 2.73
CA MET A 125 0.14 3.58 2.71
C MET A 125 0.16 4.27 1.36
N HIS A 126 1.29 4.23 0.65
CA HIS A 126 1.40 4.70 -0.73
C HIS A 126 0.53 3.86 -1.68
N GLU A 127 0.64 2.53 -1.63
CA GLU A 127 -0.20 1.63 -2.43
C GLU A 127 -1.69 1.78 -2.12
N LEU A 128 -2.04 1.97 -0.85
CA LEU A 128 -3.40 2.32 -0.47
C LEU A 128 -3.83 3.65 -1.11
N GLY A 129 -2.93 4.62 -1.21
CA GLY A 129 -3.15 5.88 -1.92
C GLY A 129 -3.55 5.68 -3.38
N HIS A 130 -2.90 4.77 -4.10
CA HIS A 130 -3.26 4.41 -5.47
C HIS A 130 -4.67 3.82 -5.58
N VAL A 131 -5.10 2.99 -4.62
CA VAL A 131 -6.46 2.40 -4.63
C VAL A 131 -7.54 3.46 -4.60
N PHE A 132 -7.27 4.63 -4.04
CA PHE A 132 -8.17 5.79 -4.04
C PHE A 132 -8.12 6.64 -5.33
N ASN A 133 -7.44 6.16 -6.36
CA ASN A 133 -7.53 6.71 -7.70
C ASN A 133 -8.80 6.22 -8.40
N LEU A 134 -9.95 6.85 -8.11
CA LEU A 134 -11.28 6.38 -8.50
C LEU A 134 -11.65 6.67 -9.97
N GLY A 135 -10.67 6.72 -10.85
CA GLY A 135 -10.90 6.93 -12.29
C GLY A 135 -11.30 8.35 -12.67
N ASN A 136 -11.19 9.29 -11.76
CA ASN A 136 -11.38 10.71 -12.06
C ASN A 136 -10.15 11.24 -12.82
N SER A 137 -10.20 11.15 -14.13
CA SER A 137 -9.10 11.50 -15.05
C SER A 137 -8.61 12.94 -14.94
N SER A 138 -9.39 13.83 -14.34
CA SER A 138 -9.04 15.26 -14.22
C SER A 138 -7.81 15.52 -13.35
N TRP A 139 -7.45 14.56 -12.48
CA TRP A 139 -6.35 14.70 -11.52
C TRP A 139 -5.26 13.62 -11.67
N ASN A 140 -5.30 12.81 -12.73
CA ASN A 140 -4.45 11.63 -12.90
C ASN A 140 -3.22 11.85 -13.80
N TRP A 141 -2.73 13.06 -13.90
CA TRP A 141 -1.55 13.35 -14.70
C TRP A 141 -0.24 12.82 -14.05
N ASN A 142 -0.26 12.54 -12.76
CA ASN A 142 0.83 11.88 -12.06
C ASN A 142 0.28 11.09 -10.85
N ASP A 143 -0.02 9.80 -11.04
CA ASP A 143 -0.63 8.94 -10.04
C ASP A 143 0.29 8.71 -8.83
N GLU A 144 1.58 8.52 -9.05
CA GLU A 144 2.59 8.36 -7.98
C GLU A 144 2.61 9.56 -7.03
N MET A 145 2.58 10.77 -7.61
CA MET A 145 2.56 11.99 -6.82
C MET A 145 1.27 12.10 -6.00
N PHE A 146 0.12 11.75 -6.58
CA PHE A 146 -1.15 11.79 -5.85
C PHE A 146 -1.25 10.73 -4.77
N ALA A 147 -0.69 9.53 -4.97
CA ALA A 147 -0.57 8.51 -3.92
C ALA A 147 0.25 9.05 -2.73
N ASN A 148 1.37 9.69 -3.00
CA ASN A 148 2.20 10.33 -1.98
C ASN A 148 1.49 11.49 -1.26
N PHE A 149 0.72 12.32 -1.96
CA PHE A 149 -0.08 13.39 -1.33
C PHE A 149 -1.16 12.84 -0.40
N ARG A 150 -1.88 11.79 -0.82
CA ARG A 150 -2.87 11.14 0.03
C ARG A 150 -2.21 10.56 1.28
N MET A 151 -1.08 9.88 1.11
CA MET A 151 -0.30 9.32 2.21
C MET A 151 0.15 10.43 3.19
N GLN A 152 0.76 11.49 2.70
CA GLN A 152 1.21 12.61 3.53
C GLN A 152 0.03 13.25 4.29
N TYR A 153 -1.09 13.48 3.61
CA TYR A 153 -2.31 14.00 4.23
C TYR A 153 -2.79 13.10 5.37
N GLY A 154 -2.96 11.80 5.12
CA GLY A 154 -3.41 10.84 6.12
C GLY A 154 -2.45 10.73 7.31
N LEU A 155 -1.14 10.74 7.08
CA LEU A 155 -0.13 10.75 8.15
C LEU A 155 -0.23 12.01 9.02
N GLU A 156 -0.45 13.18 8.41
CA GLU A 156 -0.59 14.43 9.15
C GLU A 156 -1.89 14.45 9.98
N GLN A 157 -3.02 14.00 9.40
CA GLN A 157 -4.30 13.91 10.10
C GLN A 157 -4.25 12.97 11.33
N ASN A 158 -3.53 11.87 11.22
CA ASN A 158 -3.49 10.81 12.23
C ASN A 158 -2.22 10.83 13.10
N GLN A 159 -1.35 11.82 12.96
CA GLN A 159 -0.06 11.89 13.64
C GLN A 159 0.80 10.62 13.40
N GLY A 160 0.66 10.05 12.20
CA GLY A 160 1.34 8.84 11.80
C GLY A 160 2.82 9.06 11.56
N LYS A 161 3.57 7.94 11.55
CA LYS A 161 5.03 7.93 11.37
C LYS A 161 5.42 6.82 10.42
N VAL A 162 6.46 7.05 9.65
CA VAL A 162 7.07 6.06 8.76
C VAL A 162 8.57 5.96 9.00
N TRP A 163 9.14 4.80 8.69
CA TRP A 163 10.57 4.57 8.67
C TRP A 163 11.08 4.78 7.25
N MET A 164 12.10 5.60 7.11
CA MET A 164 12.70 5.91 5.81
C MET A 164 14.10 6.46 6.06
N ASP A 165 15.07 6.10 5.24
CA ASP A 165 16.45 6.60 5.34
C ASP A 165 17.04 6.47 6.76
N GLU A 166 16.85 5.29 7.39
CA GLU A 166 17.35 4.95 8.73
C GLU A 166 16.83 5.86 9.87
N ARG A 167 15.68 6.53 9.67
CA ARG A 167 15.04 7.33 10.71
C ARG A 167 13.51 7.32 10.61
N VAL A 168 12.87 7.72 11.71
CA VAL A 168 11.42 7.92 11.78
C VAL A 168 11.07 9.33 11.30
N TYR A 169 10.11 9.42 10.39
CA TYR A 169 9.51 10.66 9.90
C TYR A 169 8.05 10.78 10.30
N THR A 170 7.62 11.96 10.70
CA THR A 170 6.23 12.34 10.83
C THR A 170 5.66 12.81 9.49
N GLY A 171 4.33 12.85 9.34
CA GLY A 171 3.71 13.41 8.14
C GLY A 171 4.16 14.85 7.84
N ARG A 172 4.37 15.66 8.88
CA ARG A 172 4.86 17.03 8.71
C ARG A 172 6.29 17.09 8.16
N GLU A 173 7.19 16.26 8.66
CA GLU A 173 8.57 16.19 8.15
C GLU A 173 8.63 15.74 6.69
N ILE A 174 7.75 14.80 6.29
CA ILE A 174 7.60 14.39 4.89
C ILE A 174 7.10 15.55 4.02
N LEU A 175 6.11 16.31 4.49
CA LEU A 175 5.63 17.49 3.77
C LEU A 175 6.73 18.52 3.58
N ASP A 176 7.52 18.81 4.61
CA ASP A 176 8.62 19.78 4.53
C ASP A 176 9.71 19.30 3.58
N MET A 177 9.97 17.99 3.52
CA MET A 177 10.90 17.38 2.55
C MET A 177 10.38 17.56 1.12
N TYR A 178 9.11 17.24 0.84
CA TYR A 178 8.52 17.41 -0.49
C TYR A 178 8.50 18.88 -0.95
N LYS A 179 8.22 19.83 -0.04
CA LYS A 179 8.29 21.27 -0.35
C LYS A 179 9.69 21.69 -0.75
N LYS A 180 10.69 21.24 0.00
CA LYS A 180 12.10 21.53 -0.30
C LYS A 180 12.51 20.97 -1.67
N ASP A 181 12.10 19.73 -1.98
CA ASP A 181 12.40 19.12 -3.27
C ASP A 181 11.69 19.84 -4.42
N TYR A 182 10.43 20.25 -4.21
CA TYR A 182 9.69 21.06 -5.17
C TYR A 182 10.40 22.41 -5.43
N ASP A 183 10.75 23.13 -4.37
CA ASP A 183 11.44 24.43 -4.48
C ASP A 183 12.79 24.30 -5.22
N ASN A 184 13.55 23.26 -4.93
CA ASN A 184 14.83 22.98 -5.60
C ASN A 184 14.66 22.61 -7.08
N THR A 185 13.53 22.04 -7.47
CA THR A 185 13.30 21.57 -8.85
C THR A 185 12.68 22.64 -9.73
N VAL A 186 11.81 23.47 -9.18
CA VAL A 186 11.01 24.45 -9.96
C VAL A 186 11.70 25.81 -10.06
N TYR A 187 12.53 26.19 -9.08
CA TYR A 187 13.14 27.50 -9.00
C TYR A 187 14.66 27.52 -9.28
N THR A 188 15.23 26.39 -9.71
CA THR A 188 16.62 26.32 -10.21
C THR A 188 16.66 26.22 -11.73
#